data_429f1eedd611aef06e32735dc8530556
#
_entry.id   429f1eedd611aef06e32735dc8530556
#
_cell.length_a   1.000
_cell.length_b   1.000
_cell.length_c   1.000
_cell.angle_alpha   90.00
_cell.angle_beta   90.00
_cell.angle_gamma   90.00
#
_symmetry.space_group_name_H-M   'P 1'
#
loop_
_entity.id
_entity.type
_entity.pdbx_description
1 polymer ?
#
loop_
_entity_poly.entity_id
_entity_poly.type
_entity_poly.pdbx_seq_one_letter_code
_entity_poly.pdbx_strand_id
1 'polypeptide(L)'
;MKRFLFLLILFLSIFNTYSADYYVSSSGTDNESCGAIGTPCQTIQYAINKLSAGDTLYIREGTYRETITITNDGTSGNLITIQNYTGETVTIDGTTDITGTWSTYNDVSGAYQLSYTGDITQLFVDDQPMVNARWPNAQFNDDSIFSHSTWAEGDEGNSSNGSLTIDTSVHDPGSIDLNGSIGILNIGSFKTWSIEITDHNLASDVITYNPSDLGRTCKPKHHYYFFEGKKEFIDT
;
A
#
# COMPACT_ATOMS: atom_id res chain seq x y z
N MET A 1 69.18 -37.62 19.54
CA MET A 1 68.11 -36.96 18.77
C MET A 1 66.77 -37.16 19.46
N LYS A 2 66.29 -36.16 20.23
CA LYS A 2 65.01 -36.21 20.92
C LYS A 2 63.92 -35.67 19.97
N ARG A 3 62.95 -36.50 19.59
CA ARG A 3 61.77 -36.10 18.82
C ARG A 3 60.78 -35.46 19.76
N PHE A 4 60.55 -34.15 19.61
CA PHE A 4 59.44 -33.42 20.25
C PHE A 4 58.15 -33.69 19.45
N LEU A 5 57.18 -34.38 20.08
CA LEU A 5 55.85 -34.60 19.56
C LEU A 5 55.00 -33.39 19.95
N PHE A 6 54.65 -32.51 18.99
CA PHE A 6 53.78 -31.39 19.20
C PHE A 6 52.32 -31.89 19.09
N LEU A 7 51.62 -31.98 20.23
CA LEU A 7 50.21 -32.34 20.27
C LEU A 7 49.38 -31.10 20.02
N LEU A 8 48.86 -30.92 18.80
CA LEU A 8 47.93 -29.87 18.45
C LEU A 8 46.54 -30.24 18.97
N ILE A 9 46.14 -29.63 20.13
CA ILE A 9 44.78 -29.78 20.66
C ILE A 9 43.88 -28.77 19.92
N LEU A 10 43.09 -29.30 18.96
CA LEU A 10 42.06 -28.55 18.26
C LEU A 10 40.86 -28.34 19.25
N PHE A 11 40.75 -27.16 19.85
CA PHE A 11 39.59 -26.76 20.61
C PHE A 11 38.42 -26.55 19.64
N LEU A 12 37.60 -27.57 19.44
CA LEU A 12 36.30 -27.41 18.73
C LEU A 12 35.35 -26.76 19.68
N SER A 13 35.22 -25.41 19.60
CA SER A 13 34.19 -24.65 20.31
C SER A 13 32.84 -25.05 19.74
N ILE A 14 32.11 -25.90 20.44
CA ILE A 14 30.71 -26.18 20.15
C ILE A 14 29.94 -24.94 20.61
N PHE A 15 29.65 -24.02 19.68
CA PHE A 15 28.69 -22.96 19.93
C PHE A 15 27.29 -23.58 20.01
N ASN A 16 26.83 -23.83 21.23
CA ASN A 16 25.42 -24.09 21.45
C ASN A 16 24.66 -22.79 21.22
N THR A 17 24.03 -22.66 20.08
CA THR A 17 23.04 -21.60 19.86
C THR A 17 21.81 -21.99 20.66
N TYR A 18 21.61 -21.33 21.80
CA TYR A 18 20.34 -21.44 22.53
C TYR A 18 19.31 -20.61 21.79
N SER A 19 18.22 -21.25 21.37
CA SER A 19 17.03 -20.56 20.92
C SER A 19 16.40 -19.81 22.11
N ALA A 20 16.08 -18.54 21.91
CA ALA A 20 15.39 -17.73 22.90
C ALA A 20 13.97 -17.43 22.44
N ASP A 21 13.04 -17.33 23.39
CA ASP A 21 11.68 -16.89 23.16
C ASP A 21 11.54 -15.42 23.55
N TYR A 22 11.08 -14.62 22.59
CA TYR A 22 10.78 -13.20 22.78
C TYR A 22 9.29 -12.95 22.70
N TYR A 23 8.83 -11.92 23.41
CA TYR A 23 7.42 -11.58 23.51
C TYR A 23 7.19 -10.11 23.21
N VAL A 24 6.11 -9.84 22.46
CA VAL A 24 5.61 -8.49 22.19
C VAL A 24 4.18 -8.38 22.70
N SER A 25 3.86 -7.24 23.28
CA SER A 25 2.50 -6.89 23.71
C SER A 25 2.31 -5.38 23.55
N SER A 26 1.12 -4.93 23.10
CA SER A 26 0.77 -3.51 23.02
C SER A 26 0.88 -2.76 24.37
N SER A 27 0.83 -3.51 25.50
CA SER A 27 1.06 -2.99 26.84
C SER A 27 2.52 -3.09 27.32
N GLY A 28 3.42 -3.55 26.46
CA GLY A 28 4.85 -3.67 26.75
C GLY A 28 5.60 -2.33 26.74
N THR A 29 6.91 -2.41 26.83
CA THR A 29 7.78 -1.23 26.76
C THR A 29 9.06 -1.57 26.01
N ASP A 30 9.39 -0.78 24.99
CA ASP A 30 10.62 -0.97 24.23
C ASP A 30 11.83 -0.45 25.00
N ASN A 31 12.65 -1.35 25.45
CA ASN A 31 13.92 -1.09 26.12
C ASN A 31 14.86 -2.30 26.01
N GLU A 32 16.09 -2.17 26.42
CA GLU A 32 17.09 -3.23 26.30
C GLU A 32 16.74 -4.51 27.06
N SER A 33 15.98 -4.41 28.15
CA SER A 33 15.60 -5.55 29.00
C SER A 33 14.27 -6.20 28.60
N CYS A 34 13.54 -5.64 27.61
CA CYS A 34 12.30 -6.24 27.15
C CYS A 34 12.53 -7.51 26.34
N GLY A 35 11.49 -8.33 26.23
CA GLY A 35 11.44 -9.55 25.46
C GLY A 35 11.01 -10.79 26.24
N ALA A 36 11.08 -10.78 27.56
CA ALA A 36 10.53 -11.88 28.36
C ALA A 36 8.99 -11.79 28.43
N ILE A 37 8.32 -12.92 28.69
CA ILE A 37 6.85 -12.97 28.79
C ILE A 37 6.28 -12.02 29.86
N GLY A 38 7.00 -11.78 30.93
CA GLY A 38 6.61 -10.86 32.01
C GLY A 38 7.02 -9.40 31.76
N THR A 39 7.88 -9.14 30.79
CA THR A 39 8.36 -7.82 30.36
C THR A 39 8.45 -7.77 28.84
N PRO A 40 7.33 -7.86 28.13
CA PRO A 40 7.34 -7.89 26.67
C PRO A 40 7.82 -6.55 26.07
N CYS A 41 8.35 -6.58 24.87
CA CYS A 41 8.55 -5.37 24.08
C CYS A 41 7.19 -4.80 23.64
N GLN A 42 7.13 -3.52 23.33
CA GLN A 42 5.91 -2.87 22.88
C GLN A 42 5.67 -3.06 21.40
N THR A 43 6.72 -2.91 20.58
CA THR A 43 6.61 -2.98 19.14
C THR A 43 7.24 -4.25 18.57
N ILE A 44 6.65 -4.74 17.49
CA ILE A 44 7.14 -5.92 16.76
C ILE A 44 8.52 -5.61 16.17
N GLN A 45 8.68 -4.40 15.58
CA GLN A 45 9.96 -4.02 14.98
C GLN A 45 11.11 -3.99 16.00
N TYR A 46 10.84 -3.49 17.22
CA TYR A 46 11.87 -3.47 18.27
C TYR A 46 12.30 -4.88 18.66
N ALA A 47 11.33 -5.79 18.84
CA ALA A 47 11.61 -7.17 19.19
C ALA A 47 12.35 -7.91 18.05
N ILE A 48 11.96 -7.71 16.79
CA ILE A 48 12.63 -8.30 15.61
C ILE A 48 14.13 -7.96 15.61
N ASN A 49 14.49 -6.71 15.92
CA ASN A 49 15.87 -6.26 15.93
C ASN A 49 16.76 -6.98 17.00
N LYS A 50 16.14 -7.67 17.96
CA LYS A 50 16.83 -8.45 19.01
C LYS A 50 17.04 -9.91 18.64
N LEU A 51 16.31 -10.42 17.62
CA LEU A 51 16.32 -11.84 17.28
C LEU A 51 17.64 -12.26 16.64
N SER A 52 18.02 -13.47 16.93
CA SER A 52 19.13 -14.20 16.33
C SER A 52 18.62 -15.51 15.72
N ALA A 53 19.46 -16.15 14.91
CA ALA A 53 19.11 -17.42 14.29
C ALA A 53 18.69 -18.48 15.33
N GLY A 54 17.50 -19.04 15.15
CA GLY A 54 16.88 -20.03 16.05
C GLY A 54 15.86 -19.45 17.00
N ASP A 55 15.79 -18.13 17.16
CA ASP A 55 14.86 -17.49 18.11
C ASP A 55 13.41 -17.51 17.61
N THR A 56 12.48 -17.46 18.58
CA THR A 56 11.05 -17.36 18.31
C THR A 56 10.48 -16.08 18.94
N LEU A 57 9.75 -15.31 18.14
CA LEU A 57 8.99 -14.15 18.57
C LEU A 57 7.51 -14.53 18.67
N TYR A 58 6.95 -14.38 19.87
CA TYR A 58 5.53 -14.52 20.14
C TYR A 58 4.88 -13.15 20.25
N ILE A 59 3.91 -12.88 19.40
CA ILE A 59 3.15 -11.63 19.42
C ILE A 59 1.83 -11.89 20.16
N ARG A 60 1.57 -11.09 21.22
CA ARG A 60 0.35 -11.17 22.02
C ARG A 60 -0.80 -10.51 21.28
N GLU A 61 -2.03 -10.80 21.68
CA GLU A 61 -3.24 -10.24 21.07
C GLU A 61 -3.21 -8.71 20.98
N GLY A 62 -3.76 -8.19 19.89
CA GLY A 62 -3.87 -6.75 19.66
C GLY A 62 -3.66 -6.35 18.22
N THR A 63 -3.88 -5.06 17.96
CA THR A 63 -3.57 -4.42 16.68
C THR A 63 -2.28 -3.63 16.80
N TYR A 64 -1.33 -3.93 15.92
CA TYR A 64 -0.01 -3.30 15.85
C TYR A 64 0.07 -2.46 14.59
N ARG A 65 0.06 -1.13 14.74
CA ARG A 65 0.18 -0.17 13.63
C ARG A 65 1.64 0.18 13.44
N GLU A 66 2.31 -0.58 12.62
CA GLU A 66 3.73 -0.37 12.36
C GLU A 66 4.17 -0.95 11.01
N THR A 67 5.22 -0.38 10.45
CA THR A 67 5.92 -0.96 9.30
C THR A 67 7.02 -1.88 9.81
N ILE A 68 6.97 -3.15 9.41
CA ILE A 68 7.90 -4.17 9.86
C ILE A 68 8.92 -4.45 8.76
N THR A 69 10.20 -4.35 9.11
CA THR A 69 11.32 -4.72 8.24
C THR A 69 12.13 -5.83 8.91
N ILE A 70 12.20 -6.99 8.28
CA ILE A 70 12.99 -8.11 8.78
C ILE A 70 14.40 -7.96 8.24
N THR A 71 15.36 -7.69 9.12
CA THR A 71 16.77 -7.47 8.78
C THR A 71 17.69 -8.58 9.27
N ASN A 72 17.20 -9.44 10.19
CA ASN A 72 17.96 -10.55 10.75
C ASN A 72 17.56 -11.85 10.06
N ASP A 73 18.54 -12.60 9.64
CA ASP A 73 18.34 -13.87 8.96
C ASP A 73 18.52 -15.05 9.94
N GLY A 74 17.71 -16.08 9.73
CA GLY A 74 17.97 -17.39 10.32
C GLY A 74 19.10 -18.11 9.56
N THR A 75 19.51 -19.24 10.07
CA THR A 75 20.47 -20.13 9.37
C THR A 75 19.83 -21.47 9.08
N SER A 76 20.46 -22.28 8.22
CA SER A 76 19.98 -23.63 7.92
C SER A 76 19.90 -24.46 9.22
N GLY A 77 18.68 -24.91 9.57
CA GLY A 77 18.39 -25.64 10.80
C GLY A 77 18.11 -24.77 12.04
N ASN A 78 18.29 -23.43 11.96
CA ASN A 78 18.00 -22.48 13.05
C ASN A 78 17.24 -21.29 12.46
N LEU A 79 15.99 -21.50 12.06
CA LEU A 79 15.13 -20.46 11.50
C LEU A 79 14.67 -19.50 12.61
N ILE A 80 14.56 -18.21 12.28
CA ILE A 80 13.79 -17.27 13.10
C ILE A 80 12.32 -17.53 12.85
N THR A 81 11.56 -17.68 13.93
CA THR A 81 10.10 -17.89 13.87
C THR A 81 9.38 -16.68 14.45
N ILE A 82 8.44 -16.11 13.71
CA ILE A 82 7.58 -15.03 14.16
C ILE A 82 6.14 -15.53 14.07
N GLN A 83 5.43 -15.55 15.17
CA GLN A 83 4.09 -16.10 15.25
C GLN A 83 3.26 -15.44 16.35
N ASN A 84 1.94 -15.55 16.25
CA ASN A 84 1.07 -15.15 17.34
C ASN A 84 1.25 -16.10 18.56
N TYR A 85 1.00 -15.59 19.77
CA TYR A 85 0.90 -16.43 20.95
C TYR A 85 -0.32 -17.35 20.81
N THR A 86 -0.17 -18.59 21.26
CA THR A 86 -1.18 -19.63 21.03
C THR A 86 -2.58 -19.22 21.50
N GLY A 87 -3.53 -19.24 20.56
CA GLY A 87 -4.94 -18.92 20.81
C GLY A 87 -5.25 -17.41 20.81
N GLU A 88 -4.29 -16.54 20.55
CA GLU A 88 -4.46 -15.09 20.52
C GLU A 88 -4.58 -14.57 19.08
N THR A 89 -5.41 -13.55 18.87
CA THR A 89 -5.58 -12.90 17.55
C THR A 89 -4.67 -11.67 17.46
N VAL A 90 -3.85 -11.63 16.41
CA VAL A 90 -2.94 -10.53 16.13
C VAL A 90 -3.28 -9.92 14.79
N THR A 91 -3.44 -8.61 14.78
CA THR A 91 -3.58 -7.82 13.54
C THR A 91 -2.35 -6.93 13.38
N ILE A 92 -1.69 -7.03 12.23
CA ILE A 92 -0.64 -6.07 11.83
C ILE A 92 -1.28 -5.12 10.84
N ASP A 93 -1.33 -3.84 11.20
CA ASP A 93 -2.01 -2.80 10.45
C ASP A 93 -0.97 -1.81 9.91
N GLY A 94 -0.86 -1.74 8.58
CA GLY A 94 0.05 -0.83 7.89
C GLY A 94 -0.53 0.56 7.65
N THR A 95 -1.73 0.86 8.18
CA THR A 95 -2.36 2.16 8.01
C THR A 95 -1.87 3.18 9.05
N THR A 96 -2.14 4.46 8.77
CA THR A 96 -1.92 5.57 9.70
C THR A 96 -3.26 6.21 10.02
N ASP A 97 -3.54 6.47 11.29
CA ASP A 97 -4.76 7.17 11.68
C ASP A 97 -4.73 8.62 11.17
N ILE A 98 -5.79 9.01 10.46
CA ILE A 98 -6.01 10.40 10.09
C ILE A 98 -6.69 11.09 11.27
N THR A 99 -5.92 11.92 11.98
CA THR A 99 -6.40 12.66 13.14
C THR A 99 -6.66 14.12 12.79
N GLY A 100 -7.69 14.71 13.38
CA GLY A 100 -8.04 16.13 13.19
C GLY A 100 -9.52 16.40 13.43
N THR A 101 -9.92 17.64 13.15
CA THR A 101 -11.33 18.04 13.28
C THR A 101 -12.01 17.94 11.92
N TRP A 102 -12.90 16.99 11.79
CA TRP A 102 -13.75 16.84 10.62
C TRP A 102 -14.85 17.88 10.63
N SER A 103 -15.13 18.48 9.50
CA SER A 103 -16.24 19.40 9.28
C SER A 103 -17.11 18.95 8.11
N THR A 104 -18.37 19.36 8.09
CA THR A 104 -19.26 19.07 6.96
C THR A 104 -18.71 19.72 5.68
N TYR A 105 -18.71 19.00 4.59
CA TYR A 105 -18.46 19.57 3.27
C TYR A 105 -19.81 20.02 2.69
N ASN A 106 -19.99 21.35 2.56
CA ASN A 106 -21.32 21.90 2.30
C ASN A 106 -21.82 21.73 0.86
N ASP A 107 -20.91 21.46 -0.08
CA ASP A 107 -21.26 21.32 -1.49
C ASP A 107 -21.87 19.95 -1.82
N VAL A 108 -21.69 18.95 -0.93
CA VAL A 108 -22.18 17.59 -1.11
C VAL A 108 -22.84 17.10 0.17
N SER A 109 -24.10 16.69 0.08
CA SER A 109 -24.86 16.20 1.25
C SER A 109 -24.25 14.93 1.83
N GLY A 110 -23.98 14.93 3.13
CA GLY A 110 -23.41 13.78 3.84
C GLY A 110 -21.89 13.65 3.72
N ALA A 111 -21.23 14.54 2.99
CA ALA A 111 -19.78 14.55 2.89
C ALA A 111 -19.12 15.31 4.05
N TYR A 112 -17.93 14.86 4.43
CA TYR A 112 -17.09 15.49 5.44
C TYR A 112 -15.72 15.81 4.85
N GLN A 113 -15.09 16.82 5.40
CA GLN A 113 -13.75 17.25 5.00
C GLN A 113 -12.82 17.41 6.19
N LEU A 114 -11.55 17.17 5.94
CA LEU A 114 -10.45 17.42 6.86
C LEU A 114 -9.26 17.94 6.07
N SER A 115 -8.55 18.93 6.61
CA SER A 115 -7.26 19.35 6.05
C SER A 115 -6.20 18.32 6.43
N TYR A 116 -5.56 17.73 5.44
CA TYR A 116 -4.48 16.76 5.58
C TYR A 116 -3.29 17.15 4.72
N THR A 117 -2.08 16.98 5.26
CA THR A 117 -0.84 17.24 4.54
C THR A 117 -0.12 15.92 4.29
N GLY A 118 -0.27 15.37 3.12
CA GLY A 118 0.34 14.09 2.73
C GLY A 118 -0.46 13.44 1.60
N ASP A 119 0.15 12.46 0.95
CA ASP A 119 -0.51 11.69 -0.09
C ASP A 119 -1.33 10.57 0.54
N ILE A 120 -2.60 10.49 0.18
CA ILE A 120 -3.50 9.39 0.57
C ILE A 120 -3.67 8.50 -0.65
N THR A 121 -3.06 7.33 -0.62
CA THR A 121 -3.18 6.33 -1.71
C THR A 121 -4.36 5.41 -1.50
N GLN A 122 -4.79 5.21 -0.26
CA GLN A 122 -5.94 4.39 0.11
C GLN A 122 -6.51 4.90 1.43
N LEU A 123 -7.82 5.11 1.49
CA LEU A 123 -8.55 5.47 2.70
C LEU A 123 -9.39 4.29 3.18
N PHE A 124 -9.42 4.08 4.49
CA PHE A 124 -10.34 3.12 5.14
C PHE A 124 -11.21 3.88 6.14
N VAL A 125 -12.49 3.54 6.16
CA VAL A 125 -13.45 4.01 7.16
C VAL A 125 -14.12 2.78 7.77
N ASP A 126 -14.02 2.61 9.08
CA ASP A 126 -14.52 1.43 9.80
C ASP A 126 -14.04 0.10 9.17
N ASP A 127 -12.75 0.03 8.88
CA ASP A 127 -12.07 -1.11 8.23
C ASP A 127 -12.55 -1.42 6.81
N GLN A 128 -13.38 -0.55 6.21
CA GLN A 128 -13.82 -0.70 4.83
C GLN A 128 -12.98 0.18 3.89
N PRO A 129 -12.45 -0.38 2.79
CA PRO A 129 -11.74 0.42 1.80
C PRO A 129 -12.71 1.39 1.11
N MET A 130 -12.31 2.65 1.04
CA MET A 130 -13.05 3.67 0.30
C MET A 130 -12.54 3.75 -1.13
N VAL A 131 -13.46 3.94 -2.06
CA VAL A 131 -13.10 4.28 -3.44
C VAL A 131 -12.75 5.76 -3.48
N ASN A 132 -11.64 6.12 -4.13
CA ASN A 132 -11.38 7.50 -4.46
C ASN A 132 -12.53 8.06 -5.29
N ALA A 133 -12.90 9.32 -5.06
CA ALA A 133 -13.83 10.00 -5.95
C ALA A 133 -13.31 9.90 -7.37
N ARG A 134 -14.07 9.29 -8.27
CA ARG A 134 -13.65 8.97 -9.64
C ARG A 134 -14.75 9.22 -10.66
N TRP A 135 -14.32 9.47 -11.87
CA TRP A 135 -15.21 9.48 -13.04
C TRP A 135 -14.66 8.51 -14.12
N PRO A 136 -15.46 7.62 -14.73
CA PRO A 136 -16.84 7.28 -14.36
C PRO A 136 -16.93 6.62 -13.00
N ASN A 137 -18.12 6.74 -12.37
CA ASN A 137 -18.36 6.20 -11.03
C ASN A 137 -18.26 4.69 -10.95
N ALA A 138 -17.76 4.21 -9.81
CA ALA A 138 -17.74 2.80 -9.45
C ALA A 138 -17.68 2.63 -7.92
N GLN A 139 -18.16 1.50 -7.43
CA GLN A 139 -18.25 1.20 -6.01
C GLN A 139 -17.67 -0.21 -5.72
N PHE A 140 -17.21 -0.42 -4.48
CA PHE A 140 -16.84 -1.76 -4.02
C PHE A 140 -18.06 -2.61 -3.65
N ASN A 141 -19.12 -1.99 -3.12
CA ASN A 141 -20.28 -2.68 -2.57
C ASN A 141 -21.18 -3.36 -3.63
N ASP A 142 -21.02 -3.01 -4.89
CA ASP A 142 -21.75 -3.58 -6.03
C ASP A 142 -20.82 -4.23 -7.07
N ASP A 143 -19.53 -4.39 -6.72
CA ASP A 143 -18.48 -4.93 -7.58
C ASP A 143 -18.24 -4.14 -8.89
N SER A 144 -18.87 -2.99 -9.07
CA SER A 144 -18.76 -2.19 -10.30
C SER A 144 -17.33 -1.70 -10.54
N ILE A 145 -16.53 -1.51 -9.47
CA ILE A 145 -15.12 -1.11 -9.58
C ILE A 145 -14.28 -2.11 -10.39
N PHE A 146 -14.70 -3.37 -10.47
CA PHE A 146 -14.03 -4.43 -11.24
C PHE A 146 -14.60 -4.59 -12.65
N SER A 147 -15.63 -3.84 -13.01
CA SER A 147 -16.29 -3.92 -14.30
C SER A 147 -15.72 -2.91 -15.30
N HIS A 148 -15.40 -3.35 -16.51
CA HIS A 148 -15.03 -2.47 -17.61
C HIS A 148 -16.15 -1.49 -17.98
N SER A 149 -17.41 -1.81 -17.70
CA SER A 149 -18.53 -0.91 -17.95
C SER A 149 -18.49 0.40 -17.16
N THR A 150 -17.62 0.51 -16.14
CA THR A 150 -17.37 1.71 -15.36
C THR A 150 -16.03 2.37 -15.70
N TRP A 151 -15.48 2.06 -16.87
CA TRP A 151 -14.30 2.71 -17.42
C TRP A 151 -14.71 3.51 -18.64
N ALA A 152 -14.21 4.73 -18.74
CA ALA A 152 -14.33 5.50 -19.99
C ALA A 152 -13.54 4.82 -21.08
N GLU A 153 -14.00 4.95 -22.32
CA GLU A 153 -13.31 4.46 -23.50
C GLU A 153 -12.79 5.62 -24.34
N GLY A 154 -11.73 5.38 -25.10
CA GLY A 154 -11.15 6.33 -26.02
C GLY A 154 -11.59 6.11 -27.45
N ASP A 155 -11.77 7.20 -28.18
CA ASP A 155 -11.90 7.15 -29.63
C ASP A 155 -10.54 6.81 -30.25
N GLU A 156 -10.41 5.57 -30.78
CA GLU A 156 -9.16 5.09 -31.38
C GLU A 156 -8.72 5.92 -32.61
N GLY A 157 -9.65 6.50 -33.31
CA GLY A 157 -9.36 7.27 -34.54
C GLY A 157 -8.76 8.66 -34.27
N ASN A 158 -9.05 9.21 -33.10
CA ASN A 158 -8.70 10.59 -32.74
C ASN A 158 -7.73 10.69 -31.57
N SER A 159 -7.24 9.55 -31.04
CA SER A 159 -6.29 9.54 -29.94
C SER A 159 -4.85 9.39 -30.43
N SER A 160 -3.91 10.05 -29.75
CA SER A 160 -2.49 9.99 -30.02
C SER A 160 -1.68 9.94 -28.71
N ASN A 161 -0.35 9.77 -28.84
CA ASN A 161 0.51 9.78 -27.65
C ASN A 161 0.51 11.17 -27.00
N GLY A 162 0.06 11.25 -25.75
CA GLY A 162 -0.10 12.50 -24.99
C GLY A 162 -1.45 13.19 -25.18
N SER A 163 -2.35 12.65 -26.02
CA SER A 163 -3.67 13.23 -26.25
C SER A 163 -4.70 12.12 -26.52
N LEU A 164 -5.72 12.02 -25.70
CA LEU A 164 -6.79 11.03 -25.83
C LEU A 164 -8.12 11.75 -26.01
N THR A 165 -8.92 11.29 -26.97
CA THR A 165 -10.31 11.72 -27.13
C THR A 165 -11.21 10.71 -26.42
N ILE A 166 -12.12 11.20 -25.57
CA ILE A 166 -13.09 10.35 -24.86
C ILE A 166 -14.21 9.98 -25.82
N ASP A 167 -14.59 8.71 -25.83
CA ASP A 167 -15.81 8.26 -26.53
C ASP A 167 -17.03 8.58 -25.68
N THR A 168 -17.65 9.72 -25.94
CA THR A 168 -18.82 10.21 -25.20
C THR A 168 -20.08 9.39 -25.44
N SER A 169 -20.07 8.48 -26.43
CA SER A 169 -21.18 7.53 -26.60
C SER A 169 -21.18 6.42 -25.54
N VAL A 170 -20.04 6.18 -24.90
CA VAL A 170 -19.88 5.22 -23.80
C VAL A 170 -20.02 5.91 -22.45
N HIS A 171 -19.21 6.94 -22.21
CA HIS A 171 -19.26 7.77 -21.01
C HIS A 171 -19.03 9.22 -21.38
N ASP A 172 -20.03 10.06 -21.15
CA ASP A 172 -19.96 11.50 -21.41
C ASP A 172 -19.60 12.24 -20.11
N PRO A 173 -18.45 12.93 -20.02
CA PRO A 173 -18.10 13.74 -18.86
C PRO A 173 -19.00 14.99 -18.73
N GLY A 174 -19.71 15.38 -19.78
CA GLY A 174 -20.58 16.55 -19.78
C GLY A 174 -19.82 17.84 -19.44
N SER A 175 -20.14 18.44 -18.30
CA SER A 175 -19.44 19.64 -17.80
C SER A 175 -18.31 19.35 -16.82
N ILE A 176 -17.99 18.09 -16.55
CA ILE A 176 -16.92 17.70 -15.63
C ILE A 176 -15.57 17.97 -16.27
N ASP A 177 -14.81 18.91 -15.72
CA ASP A 177 -13.45 19.19 -16.15
C ASP A 177 -12.47 18.19 -15.52
N LEU A 178 -11.80 17.40 -16.36
CA LEU A 178 -10.83 16.37 -15.96
C LEU A 178 -9.41 16.95 -15.76
N ASN A 179 -9.16 18.20 -16.12
CA ASN A 179 -7.85 18.83 -15.92
C ASN A 179 -7.43 18.82 -14.45
N GLY A 180 -6.19 18.45 -14.16
CA GLY A 180 -5.64 18.32 -12.80
C GLY A 180 -6.06 17.03 -12.06
N SER A 181 -6.82 16.14 -12.70
CA SER A 181 -7.08 14.80 -12.17
C SER A 181 -5.92 13.84 -12.39
N ILE A 182 -5.94 12.71 -11.69
CA ILE A 182 -5.06 11.59 -11.98
C ILE A 182 -5.80 10.61 -12.89
N GLY A 183 -5.34 10.49 -14.12
CA GLY A 183 -5.84 9.50 -15.07
C GLY A 183 -5.21 8.14 -14.82
N ILE A 184 -6.03 7.12 -14.62
CA ILE A 184 -5.61 5.73 -14.59
C ILE A 184 -5.84 5.17 -15.98
N LEU A 185 -4.78 5.14 -16.79
CA LEU A 185 -4.86 4.95 -18.23
C LEU A 185 -4.37 3.57 -18.64
N ASN A 186 -5.25 2.73 -19.19
CA ASN A 186 -4.89 1.49 -19.88
C ASN A 186 -4.82 1.75 -21.39
N ILE A 187 -3.69 2.26 -21.86
CA ILE A 187 -3.48 2.75 -23.23
C ILE A 187 -2.36 2.03 -23.98
N GLY A 188 -1.89 0.92 -23.48
CA GLY A 188 -0.73 0.25 -24.06
C GLY A 188 -0.68 -1.25 -23.88
N SER A 189 -1.78 -1.97 -24.07
CA SER A 189 -1.88 -3.44 -23.95
C SER A 189 -1.28 -3.98 -22.67
N PHE A 190 -2.07 -4.50 -21.76
CA PHE A 190 -1.67 -5.13 -20.49
C PHE A 190 -1.00 -4.23 -19.44
N LYS A 191 -0.89 -2.93 -19.66
CA LYS A 191 -0.31 -1.99 -18.69
C LYS A 191 -1.25 -0.82 -18.45
N THR A 192 -1.34 -0.46 -17.19
CA THR A 192 -2.04 0.72 -16.72
C THR A 192 -1.03 1.70 -16.14
N TRP A 193 -1.20 2.97 -16.40
CA TRP A 193 -0.38 4.05 -15.88
C TRP A 193 -1.25 5.00 -15.06
N SER A 194 -0.69 5.54 -14.01
CA SER A 194 -1.22 6.66 -13.26
C SER A 194 -0.49 7.92 -13.72
N ILE A 195 -1.21 8.91 -14.19
CA ILE A 195 -0.63 10.11 -14.79
C ILE A 195 -1.51 11.33 -14.56
N GLU A 196 -0.91 12.49 -14.33
CA GLU A 196 -1.64 13.74 -14.23
C GLU A 196 -2.20 14.18 -15.60
N ILE A 197 -3.47 14.54 -15.61
CA ILE A 197 -4.13 15.15 -16.77
C ILE A 197 -3.85 16.65 -16.75
N THR A 198 -3.13 17.12 -17.74
CA THR A 198 -2.62 18.50 -17.80
C THR A 198 -3.55 19.48 -18.52
N ASP A 199 -4.53 18.97 -19.27
CA ASP A 199 -5.58 19.77 -19.90
C ASP A 199 -6.79 18.91 -20.28
N HIS A 200 -7.99 19.52 -20.32
CA HIS A 200 -9.21 18.93 -20.85
C HIS A 200 -9.98 19.93 -21.67
N ASN A 201 -10.07 19.69 -22.96
CA ASN A 201 -10.89 20.51 -23.85
C ASN A 201 -12.34 20.02 -23.83
N LEU A 202 -13.19 20.68 -23.03
CA LEU A 202 -14.61 20.34 -22.86
C LEU A 202 -15.45 20.42 -24.15
N ALA A 203 -14.97 21.11 -25.19
CA ALA A 203 -15.71 21.21 -26.46
C ALA A 203 -15.46 20.04 -27.41
N SER A 204 -14.41 19.28 -27.17
CA SER A 204 -13.99 18.16 -28.05
C SER A 204 -13.71 16.89 -27.27
N ASP A 205 -13.89 16.90 -25.94
CA ASP A 205 -13.63 15.81 -25.00
C ASP A 205 -12.22 15.22 -25.14
N VAL A 206 -11.25 16.10 -25.45
CA VAL A 206 -9.84 15.75 -25.59
C VAL A 206 -9.12 16.06 -24.29
N ILE A 207 -8.50 15.04 -23.71
CA ILE A 207 -7.58 15.19 -22.57
C ILE A 207 -6.13 15.14 -23.04
N THR A 208 -5.25 15.85 -22.34
CA THR A 208 -3.80 15.80 -22.57
C THR A 208 -3.05 15.41 -21.31
N TYR A 209 -1.91 14.77 -21.51
CA TYR A 209 -0.99 14.34 -20.45
C TYR A 209 0.45 14.34 -20.99
N ASN A 210 1.44 14.32 -20.10
CA ASN A 210 2.84 14.25 -20.50
C ASN A 210 3.22 12.82 -20.90
N PRO A 211 3.42 12.51 -22.21
CA PRO A 211 3.70 11.15 -22.65
C PRO A 211 5.07 10.61 -22.22
N SER A 212 6.00 11.47 -21.80
CA SER A 212 7.32 11.03 -21.32
C SER A 212 7.22 10.24 -20.01
N ASP A 213 6.17 10.45 -19.23
CA ASP A 213 5.96 9.76 -17.96
C ASP A 213 5.49 8.31 -18.15
N LEU A 214 5.06 7.96 -19.36
CA LEU A 214 4.64 6.59 -19.68
C LEU A 214 5.79 5.63 -19.97
N GLY A 215 6.96 6.12 -20.37
CA GLY A 215 8.09 5.30 -20.84
C GLY A 215 7.78 4.43 -22.06
N ARG A 216 6.64 4.66 -22.74
CA ARG A 216 6.17 3.95 -23.95
C ARG A 216 5.27 4.83 -24.77
N THR A 217 5.18 4.50 -26.07
CA THR A 217 4.18 5.08 -26.96
C THR A 217 2.80 4.44 -26.74
N CYS A 218 1.77 5.23 -26.63
CA CYS A 218 0.38 4.79 -26.63
C CYS A 218 0.09 3.97 -27.90
N LYS A 219 -0.60 2.84 -27.72
CA LYS A 219 -1.10 2.03 -28.83
C LYS A 219 -2.60 2.21 -28.92
N PRO A 220 -3.12 2.61 -30.09
CA PRO A 220 -4.51 2.99 -30.27
C PRO A 220 -5.53 1.84 -30.21
N LYS A 221 -5.20 0.70 -29.62
CA LYS A 221 -6.15 -0.38 -29.39
C LYS A 221 -6.22 -0.64 -27.90
N HIS A 222 -7.39 -0.55 -27.31
CA HIS A 222 -7.64 -0.72 -25.86
C HIS A 222 -7.38 0.55 -25.06
N HIS A 223 -8.21 1.55 -25.26
CA HIS A 223 -8.19 2.77 -24.47
C HIS A 223 -9.30 2.71 -23.41
N TYR A 224 -8.95 2.20 -22.24
CA TYR A 224 -9.82 2.19 -21.07
C TYR A 224 -9.20 3.04 -19.98
N TYR A 225 -9.96 3.93 -19.38
CA TYR A 225 -9.46 4.80 -18.34
C TYR A 225 -10.54 5.29 -17.41
N PHE A 226 -10.10 5.72 -16.24
CA PHE A 226 -10.89 6.48 -15.31
C PHE A 226 -10.02 7.55 -14.66
N PHE A 227 -10.65 8.51 -14.01
CA PHE A 227 -9.98 9.67 -13.46
C PHE A 227 -10.32 9.79 -11.98
N GLU A 228 -9.34 10.17 -11.16
CA GLU A 228 -9.45 10.26 -9.72
C GLU A 228 -8.94 11.59 -9.19
N GLY A 229 -9.21 11.88 -7.91
CA GLY A 229 -8.55 12.90 -7.13
C GLY A 229 -9.14 14.31 -7.25
N LYS A 230 -10.33 14.45 -7.84
CA LYS A 230 -11.01 15.74 -7.88
C LYS A 230 -12.31 15.71 -7.08
N LYS A 231 -12.60 16.83 -6.41
CA LYS A 231 -13.86 17.01 -5.65
C LYS A 231 -15.11 16.97 -6.54
N GLU A 232 -14.96 17.34 -7.81
CA GLU A 232 -16.03 17.33 -8.82
C GLU A 232 -16.50 15.90 -9.17
N PHE A 233 -15.73 14.88 -8.75
CA PHE A 233 -16.09 13.47 -8.92
C PHE A 233 -16.87 12.90 -7.73
N ILE A 234 -17.07 13.69 -6.66
CA ILE A 234 -17.89 13.28 -5.53
C ILE A 234 -19.37 13.39 -5.94
N ASP A 235 -20.08 12.28 -5.86
CA ASP A 235 -21.50 12.24 -6.17
C ASP A 235 -22.36 12.96 -5.13
N THR A 236 -23.40 13.58 -5.62
CA THR A 236 -24.44 14.22 -4.80
C THR A 236 -25.58 13.27 -4.48
#